data_a4b734dcce74d7c9e8eb1a72aca0affa
#
_entry.id   a4b734dcce74d7c9e8eb1a72aca0affa
#
_cell.length_a   1.000
_cell.length_b   1.000
_cell.length_c   1.000
_cell.angle_alpha   90.00
_cell.angle_beta   90.00
_cell.angle_gamma   90.00
#
_symmetry.space_group_name_H-M   'P 1'
#
loop_
_entity.id
_entity.type
_entity.pdbx_description
1 polymer ?
#
loop_
_entity_poly.entity_id
_entity_poly.type
_entity_poly.pdbx_seq_one_letter_code
_entity_poly.pdbx_strand_id
1 'polypeptide(L)'
;MDELLQTAEGKKELMAIKAGDDDSRVDYQTESFAGCTACVALLTKTQLICANAGDSRCVLLSKGQAIALSEDHKPDLESERTRIQKAGGYVVDGRINGNLD
;
A
#
# COMPACT_ATOMS: atom_id res chain seq x y z
N MET A 1 2.65 4.48 -11.97
CA MET A 1 1.80 3.33 -11.64
C MET A 1 0.34 3.72 -11.46
N ASP A 2 0.03 4.77 -10.74
CA ASP A 2 -1.36 5.20 -10.54
C ASP A 2 -2.06 5.59 -11.85
N GLU A 3 -1.37 6.27 -12.75
CA GLU A 3 -1.91 6.64 -14.06
C GLU A 3 -2.30 5.41 -14.88
N LEU A 4 -1.45 4.36 -14.89
CA LEU A 4 -1.73 3.11 -15.58
C LEU A 4 -2.95 2.39 -14.99
N LEU A 5 -3.09 2.38 -13.65
CA LEU A 5 -4.24 1.78 -12.99
C LEU A 5 -5.55 2.52 -13.27
N GLN A 6 -5.49 3.81 -13.56
CA GLN A 6 -6.65 4.63 -13.89
C GLN A 6 -7.04 4.57 -15.37
N THR A 7 -6.14 4.12 -16.24
CA THR A 7 -6.48 3.96 -17.65
C THR A 7 -7.41 2.78 -17.88
N ALA A 8 -8.21 2.83 -18.95
CA ALA A 8 -9.08 1.71 -19.33
C ALA A 8 -8.30 0.42 -19.61
N GLU A 9 -7.12 0.54 -20.22
CA GLU A 9 -6.25 -0.60 -20.49
C GLU A 9 -5.65 -1.18 -19.22
N GLY A 10 -5.17 -0.35 -18.29
CA GLY A 10 -4.63 -0.79 -17.02
C GLY A 10 -5.68 -1.49 -16.16
N LYS A 11 -6.90 -0.98 -16.10
CA LYS A 11 -8.02 -1.63 -15.40
C LYS A 11 -8.38 -2.97 -16.02
N LYS A 12 -8.36 -3.05 -17.35
CA LYS A 12 -8.62 -4.29 -18.06
C LYS A 12 -7.55 -5.36 -17.81
N GLU A 13 -6.27 -4.98 -17.81
CA GLU A 13 -5.18 -5.89 -17.47
C GLU A 13 -5.27 -6.38 -16.02
N LEU A 14 -5.58 -5.50 -15.08
CA LEU A 14 -5.75 -5.86 -13.68
C LEU A 14 -6.90 -6.84 -13.48
N MET A 15 -8.02 -6.63 -14.16
CA MET A 15 -9.16 -7.56 -14.13
C MET A 15 -8.79 -8.91 -14.75
N ALA A 16 -8.03 -8.94 -15.84
CA ALA A 16 -7.57 -10.16 -16.47
C ALA A 16 -6.64 -10.96 -15.55
N ILE A 17 -5.75 -10.31 -14.83
CA ILE A 17 -4.87 -10.95 -13.83
C ILE A 17 -5.69 -11.55 -12.68
N LYS A 18 -6.67 -10.82 -12.17
CA LYS A 18 -7.56 -11.33 -11.11
C LYS A 18 -8.41 -12.51 -11.56
N ALA A 19 -8.86 -12.51 -12.81
CA ALA A 19 -9.68 -13.59 -13.37
C ALA A 19 -8.88 -14.86 -13.70
N GLY A 20 -7.57 -14.76 -13.86
CA GLY A 20 -6.70 -15.91 -14.15
C GLY A 20 -6.60 -16.94 -13.04
N ASP A 21 -6.92 -16.57 -11.80
CA ASP A 21 -6.85 -17.43 -10.62
C ASP A 21 -8.18 -18.10 -10.26
N ASP A 22 -9.29 -17.66 -10.82
CA ASP A 22 -10.60 -18.20 -10.49
C ASP A 22 -11.50 -18.25 -11.74
N ASP A 23 -12.00 -19.42 -12.08
CA ASP A 23 -12.77 -19.73 -13.25
C ASP A 23 -14.17 -19.13 -13.29
N SER A 24 -14.49 -18.19 -12.42
CA SER A 24 -15.85 -17.71 -12.31
C SER A 24 -15.98 -16.18 -12.34
N ARG A 25 -16.50 -15.72 -13.48
CA ARG A 25 -17.24 -14.44 -13.61
C ARG A 25 -16.45 -13.19 -13.29
N VAL A 26 -15.76 -12.67 -14.27
CA VAL A 26 -15.26 -11.30 -14.25
C VAL A 26 -16.48 -10.35 -14.25
N ASP A 27 -16.77 -9.76 -13.12
CA ASP A 27 -17.70 -8.65 -13.05
C ASP A 27 -16.98 -7.38 -13.52
N TYR A 28 -17.24 -7.00 -14.75
CA TYR A 28 -16.62 -5.81 -15.37
C TYR A 28 -17.09 -4.49 -14.73
N GLN A 29 -18.04 -4.54 -13.81
CA GLN A 29 -18.58 -3.37 -13.12
C GLN A 29 -17.88 -3.10 -11.78
N THR A 30 -17.05 -4.02 -11.30
CA THR A 30 -16.36 -3.84 -10.02
C THR A 30 -15.19 -2.89 -10.20
N GLU A 31 -15.26 -1.72 -9.58
CA GLU A 31 -14.10 -0.84 -9.47
C GLU A 31 -12.95 -1.57 -8.77
N SER A 32 -11.75 -1.43 -9.30
CA SER A 32 -10.58 -1.99 -8.67
C SER A 32 -10.15 -1.09 -7.51
N PHE A 33 -10.22 -1.62 -6.27
CA PHE A 33 -9.72 -0.96 -5.07
C PHE A 33 -8.28 -1.39 -4.73
N ALA A 34 -7.54 -1.89 -5.71
CA ALA A 34 -6.16 -2.29 -5.51
C ALA A 34 -5.24 -1.05 -5.42
N GLY A 35 -4.37 -1.08 -4.45
CA GLY A 35 -3.30 -0.11 -4.27
C GLY A 35 -1.97 -0.82 -4.06
N CYS A 36 -0.94 -0.09 -3.69
CA CYS A 36 0.34 -0.68 -3.33
C CYS A 36 1.01 0.13 -2.21
N THR A 37 1.82 -0.56 -1.44
CA THR A 37 2.79 0.03 -0.53
C THR A 37 4.16 0.10 -1.20
N ALA A 38 5.06 0.93 -0.67
CA ALA A 38 6.44 0.97 -1.10
C ALA A 38 7.35 0.87 0.12
N CYS A 39 8.20 -0.14 0.15
CA CYS A 39 9.19 -0.31 1.19
C CYS A 39 10.52 -0.68 0.53
N VAL A 40 11.49 0.23 0.58
CA VAL A 40 12.76 0.12 -0.14
C VAL A 40 13.91 0.24 0.84
N ALA A 41 14.85 -0.69 0.77
CA ALA A 41 16.08 -0.65 1.54
C ALA A 41 17.28 -0.40 0.62
N LEU A 42 18.10 0.57 0.98
CA LEU A 42 19.36 0.88 0.29
C LEU A 42 20.52 0.56 1.24
N LEU A 43 21.38 -0.34 0.81
CA LEU A 43 22.59 -0.69 1.54
C LEU A 43 23.80 -0.03 0.87
N THR A 44 24.47 0.84 1.60
CA THR A 44 25.76 1.41 1.19
C THR A 44 26.91 0.79 2.01
N LYS A 45 28.14 1.20 1.76
CA LYS A 45 29.29 0.72 2.54
C LYS A 45 29.24 1.10 4.02
N THR A 46 28.54 2.18 4.36
CA THR A 46 28.53 2.75 5.71
C THR A 46 27.13 2.90 6.30
N GLN A 47 26.07 2.76 5.50
CA GLN A 47 24.70 3.05 5.91
C GLN A 47 23.71 2.05 5.36
N LEU A 48 22.68 1.80 6.13
CA LEU A 48 21.47 1.14 5.69
C LEU A 48 20.32 2.17 5.77
N ILE A 49 19.70 2.44 4.62
CA ILE A 49 18.64 3.43 4.51
C ILE A 49 17.35 2.70 4.16
N CYS A 50 16.30 2.93 4.94
CA CYS A 50 14.98 2.41 4.67
C CYS A 50 14.02 3.55 4.35
N ALA A 51 13.34 3.44 3.19
CA ALA A 51 12.27 4.33 2.81
C ALA A 51 10.97 3.55 2.76
N ASN A 52 9.94 4.04 3.44
CA ASN A 52 8.67 3.35 3.56
C ASN A 52 7.48 4.28 3.35
N ALA A 53 6.53 3.82 2.55
CA ALA A 53 5.21 4.42 2.40
C ALA A 53 4.17 3.30 2.42
N GLY A 54 3.35 3.29 3.46
CA GLY A 54 2.33 2.28 3.67
C GLY A 54 2.61 1.40 4.89
N ASP A 55 1.93 0.28 4.96
CA ASP A 55 1.95 -0.64 6.10
C ASP A 55 2.84 -1.88 5.89
N SER A 56 3.64 -1.90 4.85
CA SER A 56 4.77 -2.82 4.75
C SER A 56 5.84 -2.43 5.77
N ARG A 57 6.66 -3.37 6.18
CA ARG A 57 7.61 -3.14 7.26
C ARG A 57 9.01 -3.60 6.87
N CYS A 58 9.99 -2.80 7.23
CA CYS A 58 11.41 -3.14 7.15
C CYS A 58 11.94 -3.42 8.54
N VAL A 59 12.57 -4.59 8.71
CA VAL A 59 13.13 -5.03 9.99
C VAL A 59 14.58 -5.46 9.78
N LEU A 60 15.46 -5.00 10.63
CA LEU A 60 16.85 -5.43 10.67
C LEU A 60 17.01 -6.49 11.75
N LEU A 61 17.56 -7.65 11.37
CA LEU A 61 18.01 -8.64 12.34
C LEU A 61 19.49 -8.43 12.61
N SER A 62 19.83 -8.09 13.84
CA SER A 62 21.21 -7.85 14.26
C SER A 62 21.45 -8.47 15.63
N LYS A 63 22.50 -9.29 15.74
CA LYS A 63 22.91 -9.94 17.00
C LYS A 63 21.77 -10.68 17.70
N GLY A 64 20.91 -11.36 16.92
CA GLY A 64 19.76 -12.08 17.44
C GLY A 64 18.57 -11.21 17.84
N GLN A 65 18.60 -9.92 17.54
CA GLN A 65 17.52 -8.97 17.84
C GLN A 65 16.91 -8.41 16.57
N ALA A 66 15.57 -8.29 16.55
CA ALA A 66 14.83 -7.65 15.49
C ALA A 66 14.66 -6.15 15.81
N ILE A 67 15.09 -5.29 14.90
CA ILE A 67 15.03 -3.84 15.05
C ILE A 67 14.14 -3.31 13.92
N ALA A 68 13.03 -2.65 14.27
CA ALA A 68 12.17 -2.02 13.27
C ALA A 68 12.87 -0.80 12.68
N LEU A 69 13.00 -0.76 11.37
CA LEU A 69 13.60 0.36 10.63
C LEU A 69 12.53 1.27 10.00
N SER A 70 11.29 0.85 9.99
CA SER A 70 10.17 1.63 9.47
C SER A 70 9.01 1.58 10.44
N GLU A 71 8.09 2.54 10.29
CA GLU A 71 6.82 2.59 11.01
C GLU A 71 5.70 2.32 10.02
N ASP A 72 4.77 1.43 10.37
CA ASP A 72 3.63 1.11 9.52
C ASP A 72 2.70 2.33 9.42
N HIS A 73 2.42 2.78 8.20
CA HIS A 73 1.48 3.87 7.96
C HIS A 73 0.08 3.29 7.76
N LYS A 74 -0.68 3.27 8.83
CA LYS A 74 -2.09 2.85 8.80
C LYS A 74 -3.01 4.03 9.05
N PRO A 75 -4.22 4.04 8.48
CA PRO A 75 -5.14 5.16 8.66
C PRO A 75 -5.49 5.48 10.12
N ASP A 76 -5.42 4.48 10.99
CA ASP A 76 -5.69 4.64 12.43
C ASP A 76 -4.56 5.30 13.22
N LEU A 77 -3.34 5.34 12.65
CA LEU A 77 -2.24 6.06 13.26
C LEU A 77 -2.57 7.54 13.29
N GLU A 78 -2.41 8.20 14.47
CA GLU A 78 -2.84 9.58 14.68
C GLU A 78 -2.22 10.56 13.67
N SER A 79 -0.93 10.42 13.40
CA SER A 79 -0.23 11.25 12.41
C SER A 79 -0.80 11.07 10.99
N GLU A 80 -1.11 9.84 10.61
CA GLU A 80 -1.71 9.53 9.32
C GLU A 80 -3.15 10.02 9.25
N ARG A 81 -3.94 9.82 10.28
CA ARG A 81 -5.31 10.34 10.37
C ARG A 81 -5.35 11.85 10.18
N THR A 82 -4.47 12.57 10.86
CA THR A 82 -4.35 14.02 10.73
C THR A 82 -3.97 14.43 9.30
N ARG A 83 -3.00 13.74 8.72
CA ARG A 83 -2.57 13.98 7.34
C ARG A 83 -3.73 13.75 6.35
N ILE A 84 -4.47 12.67 6.49
CA ILE A 84 -5.62 12.32 5.65
C ILE A 84 -6.70 13.39 5.76
N GLN A 85 -7.03 13.83 6.97
CA GLN A 85 -8.05 14.85 7.20
C GLN A 85 -7.64 16.20 6.60
N LYS A 86 -6.39 16.60 6.72
CA LYS A 86 -5.86 17.82 6.11
C LYS A 86 -5.94 17.79 4.58
N ALA A 87 -5.82 16.61 4.00
CA ALA A 87 -5.92 16.41 2.55
C ALA A 87 -7.38 16.32 2.05
N GLY A 88 -8.36 16.41 2.94
CA GLY A 88 -9.78 16.33 2.59
C GLY A 88 -10.38 14.93 2.62
N GLY A 89 -9.62 13.93 3.08
CA GLY A 89 -10.11 12.57 3.26
C GLY A 89 -10.68 12.34 4.66
N TYR A 90 -11.17 11.14 4.89
CA TYR A 90 -11.67 10.70 6.19
C TYR A 90 -11.30 9.23 6.42
N VAL A 91 -11.32 8.81 7.68
CA VAL A 91 -11.04 7.43 8.09
C VAL A 91 -12.31 6.81 8.64
N VAL A 92 -12.73 5.68 8.09
CA VAL A 92 -13.87 4.88 8.52
C VAL A 92 -13.45 3.42 8.59
N ASP A 93 -13.68 2.78 9.74
CA ASP A 93 -13.34 1.37 9.98
C ASP A 93 -11.88 1.02 9.62
N GLY A 94 -10.95 1.92 9.96
CA GLY A 94 -9.53 1.73 9.67
C GLY A 94 -9.15 1.90 8.21
N ARG A 95 -10.04 2.44 7.37
CA ARG A 95 -9.80 2.64 5.94
C ARG A 95 -10.02 4.08 5.53
N ILE A 96 -9.22 4.55 4.57
CA ILE A 96 -9.37 5.88 4.00
C ILE A 96 -10.61 5.88 3.11
N ASN A 97 -11.51 6.83 3.36
CA ASN A 97 -12.78 6.96 2.63
C ASN A 97 -13.59 5.64 2.61
N GLY A 98 -13.33 4.76 3.60
CA GLY A 98 -13.96 3.44 3.69
C GLY A 98 -13.42 2.36 2.75
N ASN A 99 -12.42 2.65 1.92
CA ASN A 99 -11.95 1.76 0.84
C ASN A 99 -10.46 1.39 0.90
N LEU A 100 -9.61 2.28 1.44
CA LEU A 100 -8.16 2.12 1.45
C LEU A 100 -7.62 1.99 2.88
N ASP A 101 -6.68 1.10 3.05
CA ASP A 101 -5.91 0.91 4.29
C ASP A 101 -4.42 1.20 4.10
#